data_cd59bcf6ffa518a2b04d17e0688338bf
#
_entry.id   cd59bcf6ffa518a2b04d17e0688338bf
#
_cell.length_a   1.000
_cell.length_b   1.000
_cell.length_c   1.000
_cell.angle_alpha   90.00
_cell.angle_beta   90.00
_cell.angle_gamma   90.00
#
_symmetry.space_group_name_H-M   'P 1'
#
loop_
_entity.id
_entity.type
_entity.pdbx_description
1 polymer ?
#
loop_
_entity_poly.entity_id
_entity_poly.type
_entity_poly.pdbx_seq_one_letter_code
_entity_poly.pdbx_strand_id
1 'polypeptide(L)'
;MIKFILKTLMVLVFILIAAVIGVYFYAGEIVKKAVETYVPQITQTSAKLDGMDLSLAKGEVSLNGLSIGNPKGYKSPDVFSVNSVKVLFRPTTLLHDKIIIDQILIDGTHVSAEATYKDGQILSNLTTIKGNVDSFLKNSSKEKEPTKKEEPTVQTKSKKTVVVKDLQVNNSSLTLGFLEQTIEVPLPDIKQQNIGEKGKKQTIQDIIVYVFDLISVESIKAVAKGTEDLIKQSAQKTIEGVNKLVDDAKKSSEGLIDSVKGLF
;
A
#
# COMPACT_ATOMS: atom_id res chain seq x y z
N MET A 1 -51.79 -1.07 20.53
CA MET A 1 -50.69 -0.18 20.15
C MET A 1 -49.33 -0.72 20.60
N ILE A 2 -49.06 -0.96 21.85
CA ILE A 2 -47.78 -1.43 22.40
C ILE A 2 -47.28 -2.73 21.73
N LYS A 3 -48.14 -3.75 21.54
CA LYS A 3 -47.79 -5.00 20.89
C LYS A 3 -47.41 -4.82 19.42
N PHE A 4 -47.96 -3.83 18.72
CA PHE A 4 -47.58 -3.52 17.33
C PHE A 4 -46.22 -2.84 17.28
N ILE A 5 -45.97 -1.87 18.15
CA ILE A 5 -44.67 -1.19 18.27
C ILE A 5 -43.57 -2.20 18.61
N LEU A 6 -43.84 -3.13 19.53
CA LEU A 6 -42.86 -4.18 19.90
C LEU A 6 -42.54 -5.11 18.75
N LYS A 7 -43.53 -5.53 17.93
CA LYS A 7 -43.33 -6.35 16.73
C LYS A 7 -42.50 -5.60 15.66
N THR A 8 -42.83 -4.31 15.43
CA THR A 8 -42.09 -3.48 14.47
C THR A 8 -40.63 -3.30 14.90
N LEU A 9 -40.39 -3.04 16.19
CA LEU A 9 -39.05 -2.94 16.77
C LEU A 9 -38.28 -4.25 16.60
N MET A 10 -38.92 -5.40 16.87
CA MET A 10 -38.28 -6.74 16.71
C MET A 10 -37.88 -7.01 15.25
N VAL A 11 -38.76 -6.65 14.30
CA VAL A 11 -38.43 -6.78 12.86
C VAL A 11 -37.28 -5.89 12.46
N LEU A 12 -37.24 -4.64 12.96
CA LEU A 12 -36.16 -3.70 12.67
C LEU A 12 -34.82 -4.16 13.24
N VAL A 13 -34.82 -4.72 14.45
CA VAL A 13 -33.62 -5.33 15.07
C VAL A 13 -33.18 -6.55 14.26
N PHE A 14 -34.10 -7.39 13.77
CA PHE A 14 -33.77 -8.55 12.96
C PHE A 14 -33.15 -8.14 11.61
N ILE A 15 -33.69 -7.11 10.95
CA ILE A 15 -33.13 -6.54 9.70
C ILE A 15 -31.71 -5.99 9.96
N LEU A 16 -31.50 -5.28 11.09
CA LEU A 16 -30.20 -4.75 11.46
C LEU A 16 -29.17 -5.87 11.69
N ILE A 17 -29.56 -6.94 12.39
CA ILE A 17 -28.70 -8.12 12.60
C ILE A 17 -28.37 -8.79 11.26
N ALA A 18 -29.36 -8.99 10.39
CA ALA A 18 -29.16 -9.56 9.07
C ALA A 18 -28.22 -8.71 8.19
N ALA A 19 -28.34 -7.38 8.26
CA ALA A 19 -27.45 -6.45 7.57
C ALA A 19 -26.00 -6.54 8.09
N VAL A 20 -25.80 -6.61 9.41
CA VAL A 20 -24.48 -6.78 10.03
C VAL A 20 -23.85 -8.12 9.62
N ILE A 21 -24.64 -9.19 9.63
CA ILE A 21 -24.21 -10.51 9.18
C ILE A 21 -23.84 -10.46 7.69
N GLY A 22 -24.68 -9.83 6.84
CA GLY A 22 -24.40 -9.65 5.42
C GLY A 22 -23.09 -8.92 5.18
N VAL A 23 -22.85 -7.78 5.84
CA VAL A 23 -21.58 -7.03 5.76
C VAL A 23 -20.40 -7.90 6.19
N TYR A 24 -20.54 -8.70 7.25
CA TYR A 24 -19.48 -9.58 7.74
C TYR A 24 -19.08 -10.64 6.70
N PHE A 25 -20.08 -11.30 6.08
CA PHE A 25 -19.81 -12.34 5.08
C PHE A 25 -19.30 -11.79 3.73
N TYR A 26 -19.70 -10.58 3.36
CA TYR A 26 -19.31 -9.98 2.08
C TYR A 26 -18.14 -8.99 2.20
N ALA A 27 -17.63 -8.71 3.40
CA ALA A 27 -16.54 -7.75 3.62
C ALA A 27 -15.29 -8.09 2.79
N GLY A 28 -14.93 -9.38 2.69
CA GLY A 28 -13.79 -9.83 1.90
C GLY A 28 -13.93 -9.49 0.42
N GLU A 29 -15.08 -9.81 -0.18
CA GLU A 29 -15.36 -9.54 -1.59
C GLU A 29 -15.41 -8.03 -1.89
N ILE A 30 -15.96 -7.24 -0.97
CA ILE A 30 -16.02 -5.77 -1.11
C ILE A 30 -14.61 -5.19 -1.12
N VAL A 31 -13.74 -5.61 -0.19
CA VAL A 31 -12.35 -5.12 -0.11
C VAL A 31 -11.54 -5.61 -1.32
N LYS A 32 -11.66 -6.88 -1.70
CA LYS A 32 -11.03 -7.42 -2.90
C LYS A 32 -11.39 -6.59 -4.14
N LYS A 33 -12.68 -6.38 -4.37
CA LYS A 33 -13.17 -5.56 -5.49
C LYS A 33 -12.69 -4.10 -5.41
N ALA A 34 -12.60 -3.55 -4.20
CA ALA A 34 -12.05 -2.21 -4.00
C ALA A 34 -10.58 -2.15 -4.40
N VAL A 35 -9.73 -3.09 -3.93
CA VAL A 35 -8.32 -3.18 -4.32
C VAL A 35 -8.18 -3.30 -5.84
N GLU A 36 -8.88 -4.27 -6.45
CA GLU A 36 -8.81 -4.55 -7.88
C GLU A 36 -9.40 -3.42 -8.77
N THR A 37 -10.15 -2.50 -8.20
CA THR A 37 -10.73 -1.35 -8.92
C THR A 37 -9.90 -0.08 -8.73
N TYR A 38 -9.52 0.25 -7.49
CA TYR A 38 -8.90 1.54 -7.18
C TYR A 38 -7.37 1.53 -7.36
N VAL A 39 -6.69 0.43 -7.05
CA VAL A 39 -5.23 0.37 -7.22
C VAL A 39 -4.82 0.56 -8.68
N PRO A 40 -5.50 -0.07 -9.68
CA PRO A 40 -5.22 0.18 -11.09
C PRO A 40 -5.42 1.63 -11.55
N GLN A 41 -6.33 2.37 -10.93
CA GLN A 41 -6.52 3.78 -11.26
C GLN A 41 -5.32 4.63 -10.83
N ILE A 42 -4.65 4.24 -9.75
CA ILE A 42 -3.50 4.95 -9.19
C ILE A 42 -2.20 4.54 -9.89
N THR A 43 -1.99 3.24 -10.05
CA THR A 43 -0.73 2.67 -10.57
C THR A 43 -0.72 2.55 -12.09
N GLN A 44 -1.88 2.57 -12.75
CA GLN A 44 -2.10 2.27 -14.17
C GLN A 44 -1.62 0.85 -14.55
N THR A 45 -1.65 -0.06 -13.58
CA THR A 45 -1.34 -1.47 -13.75
C THR A 45 -2.44 -2.32 -13.12
N SER A 46 -2.39 -3.64 -13.30
CA SER A 46 -3.31 -4.54 -12.63
C SER A 46 -3.05 -4.58 -11.12
N ALA A 47 -4.08 -4.90 -10.34
CA ALA A 47 -3.94 -5.27 -8.94
C ALA A 47 -4.81 -6.49 -8.67
N LYS A 48 -4.37 -7.35 -7.75
CA LYS A 48 -5.06 -8.57 -7.37
C LYS A 48 -4.94 -8.77 -5.87
N LEU A 49 -6.03 -9.24 -5.27
CA LEU A 49 -6.08 -9.69 -3.88
C LEU A 49 -6.72 -11.06 -3.87
N ASP A 50 -6.02 -12.09 -3.42
CA ASP A 50 -6.54 -13.46 -3.43
C ASP A 50 -7.66 -13.65 -2.40
N GLY A 51 -7.50 -13.07 -1.20
CA GLY A 51 -8.52 -13.16 -0.17
C GLY A 51 -8.34 -12.18 0.98
N MET A 52 -9.40 -12.07 1.76
CA MET A 52 -9.41 -11.31 3.01
C MET A 52 -10.25 -12.04 4.05
N ASP A 53 -9.72 -12.13 5.26
CA ASP A 53 -10.43 -12.61 6.44
C ASP A 53 -10.60 -11.45 7.43
N LEU A 54 -11.81 -11.30 7.97
CA LEU A 54 -12.14 -10.28 8.96
C LEU A 54 -12.76 -10.94 10.20
N SER A 55 -12.19 -10.71 11.36
CA SER A 55 -12.75 -11.10 12.64
C SER A 55 -12.91 -9.87 13.55
N LEU A 56 -14.10 -9.27 13.53
CA LEU A 56 -14.40 -8.11 14.38
C LEU A 56 -14.31 -8.46 15.88
N ALA A 57 -14.70 -9.67 16.26
CA ALA A 57 -14.64 -10.13 17.65
C ALA A 57 -13.20 -10.22 18.17
N LYS A 58 -12.27 -10.63 17.30
CA LYS A 58 -10.83 -10.70 17.63
C LYS A 58 -10.10 -9.38 17.35
N GLY A 59 -10.71 -8.46 16.60
CA GLY A 59 -10.04 -7.27 16.09
C GLY A 59 -8.92 -7.62 15.11
N GLU A 60 -9.19 -8.51 14.17
CA GLU A 60 -8.19 -9.03 13.24
C GLU A 60 -8.67 -8.90 11.78
N VAL A 61 -7.79 -8.41 10.92
CA VAL A 61 -7.92 -8.45 9.46
C VAL A 61 -6.68 -9.14 8.90
N SER A 62 -6.88 -10.08 7.99
CA SER A 62 -5.81 -10.71 7.22
C SER A 62 -6.09 -10.54 5.74
N LEU A 63 -5.11 -10.05 4.98
CA LEU A 63 -5.12 -9.99 3.52
C LEU A 63 -4.12 -11.02 3.00
N ASN A 64 -4.50 -11.77 1.98
CA ASN A 64 -3.67 -12.82 1.40
C ASN A 64 -3.48 -12.58 -0.08
N GLY A 65 -2.24 -12.74 -0.57
CA GLY A 65 -1.90 -12.68 -1.98
C GLY A 65 -2.20 -11.33 -2.63
N LEU A 66 -1.73 -10.22 -2.03
CA LEU A 66 -1.81 -8.91 -2.67
C LEU A 66 -0.71 -8.79 -3.72
N SER A 67 -1.06 -8.46 -4.96
CA SER A 67 -0.10 -8.13 -6.01
C SER A 67 -0.47 -6.89 -6.80
N ILE A 68 0.55 -6.19 -7.29
CA ILE A 68 0.46 -5.05 -8.20
C ILE A 68 1.25 -5.41 -9.45
N GLY A 69 0.56 -5.47 -10.57
CA GLY A 69 1.15 -5.87 -11.84
C GLY A 69 2.22 -4.92 -12.35
N ASN A 70 3.13 -5.44 -13.13
CA ASN A 70 4.18 -4.65 -13.77
C ASN A 70 3.61 -3.82 -14.93
N PRO A 71 4.13 -2.62 -15.20
CA PRO A 71 3.82 -1.90 -16.43
C PRO A 71 4.18 -2.71 -17.67
N LYS A 72 3.50 -2.45 -18.79
CA LYS A 72 3.79 -3.16 -20.05
C LYS A 72 5.23 -2.95 -20.51
N GLY A 73 5.88 -4.04 -20.94
CA GLY A 73 7.24 -4.02 -21.47
C GLY A 73 8.31 -4.50 -20.49
N TYR A 74 7.93 -4.91 -19.29
CA TYR A 74 8.79 -5.57 -18.31
C TYR A 74 8.46 -7.05 -18.21
N LYS A 75 9.40 -7.87 -17.71
CA LYS A 75 9.32 -9.34 -17.75
C LYS A 75 8.54 -9.93 -16.58
N SER A 76 8.79 -9.44 -15.38
CA SER A 76 8.08 -9.92 -14.20
C SER A 76 6.59 -9.60 -14.32
N PRO A 77 5.71 -10.50 -13.94
CA PRO A 77 4.26 -10.27 -13.97
C PRO A 77 3.87 -9.14 -13.01
N ASP A 78 4.51 -9.07 -11.87
CA ASP A 78 4.21 -8.10 -10.81
C ASP A 78 5.44 -7.24 -10.48
N VAL A 79 5.22 -5.97 -10.20
CA VAL A 79 6.24 -5.06 -9.66
C VAL A 79 6.35 -5.21 -8.15
N PHE A 80 5.25 -5.60 -7.50
CA PHE A 80 5.15 -5.73 -6.06
C PHE A 80 4.16 -6.85 -5.71
N SER A 81 4.55 -7.71 -4.79
CA SER A 81 3.64 -8.70 -4.21
C SER A 81 3.90 -8.89 -2.72
N VAL A 82 2.87 -9.32 -1.99
CA VAL A 82 2.90 -9.62 -0.56
C VAL A 82 2.12 -10.90 -0.33
N ASN A 83 2.72 -11.88 0.35
CA ASN A 83 2.06 -13.13 0.68
C ASN A 83 0.92 -12.91 1.66
N SER A 84 1.18 -12.19 2.76
CA SER A 84 0.14 -11.87 3.73
C SER A 84 0.36 -10.55 4.46
N VAL A 85 -0.74 -9.88 4.81
CA VAL A 85 -0.77 -8.73 5.70
C VAL A 85 -1.77 -9.03 6.82
N LYS A 86 -1.31 -9.06 8.05
CA LYS A 86 -2.15 -9.26 9.24
C LYS A 86 -2.18 -7.98 10.07
N VAL A 87 -3.38 -7.52 10.38
CA VAL A 87 -3.62 -6.32 11.19
C VAL A 87 -4.41 -6.69 12.42
N LEU A 88 -3.85 -6.45 13.59
CA LEU A 88 -4.53 -6.57 14.88
C LEU A 88 -4.93 -5.17 15.36
N PHE A 89 -6.20 -4.94 15.57
CA PHE A 89 -6.73 -3.64 15.98
C PHE A 89 -7.68 -3.77 17.17
N ARG A 90 -7.94 -2.67 17.86
CA ARG A 90 -8.90 -2.63 18.97
C ARG A 90 -10.30 -2.26 18.47
N PRO A 91 -11.26 -3.20 18.41
CA PRO A 91 -12.59 -2.94 17.82
C PRO A 91 -13.31 -1.78 18.48
N THR A 92 -13.19 -1.61 19.80
CA THR A 92 -13.82 -0.51 20.54
C THR A 92 -13.38 0.87 20.06
N THR A 93 -12.14 0.98 19.53
CA THR A 93 -11.62 2.27 19.05
C THR A 93 -12.15 2.67 17.68
N LEU A 94 -12.77 1.76 16.93
CA LEU A 94 -13.35 2.08 15.61
C LEU A 94 -14.46 3.13 15.67
N LEU A 95 -15.11 3.27 16.81
CA LEU A 95 -16.16 4.27 17.05
C LEU A 95 -15.60 5.62 17.54
N HIS A 96 -14.31 5.70 17.86
CA HIS A 96 -13.64 6.90 18.35
C HIS A 96 -12.90 7.64 17.22
N ASP A 97 -12.46 8.86 17.47
CA ASP A 97 -11.64 9.65 16.53
C ASP A 97 -10.22 9.07 16.36
N LYS A 98 -9.76 8.26 17.31
CA LYS A 98 -8.44 7.62 17.32
C LYS A 98 -8.59 6.12 17.26
N ILE A 99 -8.15 5.51 16.15
CA ILE A 99 -8.09 4.07 15.95
C ILE A 99 -6.73 3.55 16.45
N ILE A 100 -6.75 2.50 17.24
CA ILE A 100 -5.54 1.84 17.75
C ILE A 100 -5.36 0.50 17.02
N ILE A 101 -4.25 0.40 16.32
CA ILE A 101 -3.73 -0.84 15.72
C ILE A 101 -2.61 -1.34 16.62
N ASP A 102 -2.82 -2.51 17.22
CA ASP A 102 -1.82 -3.10 18.12
C ASP A 102 -0.66 -3.70 17.33
N GLN A 103 -0.93 -4.29 16.16
CA GLN A 103 0.12 -4.84 15.30
C GLN A 103 -0.27 -4.79 13.82
N ILE A 104 0.71 -4.52 12.97
CA ILE A 104 0.70 -4.80 11.53
C ILE A 104 1.88 -5.73 11.26
N LEU A 105 1.58 -6.93 10.75
CA LEU A 105 2.57 -7.89 10.29
C LEU A 105 2.43 -8.08 8.79
N ILE A 106 3.48 -7.76 8.04
CA ILE A 106 3.59 -7.94 6.59
C ILE A 106 4.62 -9.04 6.35
N ASP A 107 4.25 -10.07 5.63
CA ASP A 107 5.10 -11.24 5.42
C ASP A 107 5.20 -11.59 3.94
N GLY A 108 6.44 -11.93 3.51
CA GLY A 108 6.72 -12.35 2.15
C GLY A 108 6.52 -11.25 1.11
N THR A 109 7.06 -10.06 1.37
CA THR A 109 7.08 -8.98 0.37
C THR A 109 8.12 -9.27 -0.71
N HIS A 110 7.70 -9.21 -1.96
CA HIS A 110 8.60 -9.29 -3.11
C HIS A 110 8.48 -8.04 -3.98
N VAL A 111 9.62 -7.42 -4.27
CA VAL A 111 9.72 -6.25 -5.15
C VAL A 111 10.51 -6.65 -6.40
N SER A 112 9.98 -6.36 -7.58
CA SER A 112 10.69 -6.55 -8.85
C SER A 112 11.14 -5.20 -9.40
N ALA A 113 12.42 -4.93 -9.39
CA ALA A 113 13.03 -3.75 -9.99
C ALA A 113 13.67 -4.14 -11.32
N GLU A 114 13.07 -3.69 -12.41
CA GLU A 114 13.51 -4.00 -13.76
C GLU A 114 13.83 -2.73 -14.53
N ALA A 115 14.90 -2.80 -15.34
CA ALA A 115 15.20 -1.80 -16.35
C ALA A 115 15.18 -2.42 -17.74
N THR A 116 14.66 -1.69 -18.72
CA THR A 116 14.64 -2.07 -20.13
C THR A 116 15.19 -0.93 -20.97
N TYR A 117 15.73 -1.28 -22.16
CA TYR A 117 16.20 -0.31 -23.13
C TYR A 117 15.16 -0.13 -24.23
N LYS A 118 14.67 1.11 -24.38
CA LYS A 118 13.68 1.45 -25.39
C LYS A 118 13.94 2.86 -25.95
N ASP A 119 13.89 2.99 -27.26
CA ASP A 119 14.02 4.28 -27.98
C ASP A 119 15.26 5.11 -27.56
N GLY A 120 16.41 4.43 -27.37
CA GLY A 120 17.66 5.07 -26.95
C GLY A 120 17.73 5.42 -25.46
N GLN A 121 16.75 5.04 -24.67
CA GLN A 121 16.67 5.35 -23.24
C GLN A 121 16.52 4.09 -22.38
N ILE A 122 17.10 4.15 -21.19
CA ILE A 122 16.87 3.13 -20.16
C ILE A 122 15.65 3.56 -19.33
N LEU A 123 14.64 2.71 -19.29
CA LEU A 123 13.41 2.90 -18.53
C LEU A 123 13.37 1.90 -17.39
N SER A 124 12.86 2.33 -16.22
CA SER A 124 12.65 1.48 -15.06
C SER A 124 11.15 1.34 -14.77
N ASN A 125 10.72 0.11 -14.42
CA ASN A 125 9.33 -0.15 -13.99
C ASN A 125 8.95 0.67 -12.75
N LEU A 126 9.87 0.79 -11.78
CA LEU A 126 9.63 1.56 -10.56
C LEU A 126 9.41 3.05 -10.86
N THR A 127 10.22 3.63 -11.75
CA THR A 127 10.03 5.03 -12.19
C THR A 127 8.71 5.21 -12.93
N THR A 128 8.30 4.24 -13.73
CA THR A 128 7.02 4.27 -14.43
C THR A 128 5.85 4.27 -13.44
N ILE A 129 5.86 3.36 -12.46
CA ILE A 129 4.82 3.33 -11.40
C ILE A 129 4.79 4.63 -10.61
N LYS A 130 5.96 5.13 -10.20
CA LYS A 130 6.04 6.41 -9.48
C LYS A 130 5.41 7.55 -10.30
N GLY A 131 5.73 7.66 -11.57
CA GLY A 131 5.15 8.67 -12.45
C GLY A 131 3.62 8.58 -12.56
N ASN A 132 3.07 7.36 -12.58
CA ASN A 132 1.63 7.13 -12.59
C ASN A 132 0.97 7.61 -11.28
N VAL A 133 1.56 7.24 -10.15
CA VAL A 133 1.09 7.67 -8.81
C VAL A 133 1.14 9.18 -8.66
N ASP A 134 2.26 9.81 -9.02
CA ASP A 134 2.44 11.26 -8.96
C ASP A 134 1.41 12.00 -9.84
N SER A 135 1.12 11.45 -11.03
CA SER A 135 0.12 12.00 -11.94
C SER A 135 -1.29 11.91 -11.37
N PHE A 136 -1.63 10.78 -10.76
CA PHE A 136 -2.91 10.60 -10.09
C PHE A 136 -3.09 11.59 -8.92
N LEU A 137 -2.07 11.76 -8.08
CA LEU A 137 -2.11 12.69 -6.93
C LEU A 137 -2.26 14.14 -7.38
N LYS A 138 -1.53 14.57 -8.42
CA LYS A 138 -1.64 15.91 -8.99
C LYS A 138 -3.03 16.20 -9.55
N ASN A 139 -3.63 15.24 -10.25
CA ASN A 139 -4.96 15.41 -10.82
C ASN A 139 -6.05 15.43 -9.72
N SER A 140 -5.94 14.58 -8.72
CA SER A 140 -6.86 14.55 -7.57
C SER A 140 -6.78 15.83 -6.71
N SER A 141 -5.64 16.54 -6.73
CA SER A 141 -5.47 17.81 -6.03
C SER A 141 -6.10 19.00 -6.79
N LYS A 142 -6.15 18.94 -8.13
CA LYS A 142 -6.76 19.99 -8.97
C LYS A 142 -8.29 19.99 -8.94
N GLU A 143 -8.94 18.86 -8.70
CA GLU A 143 -10.40 18.77 -8.55
C GLU A 143 -10.93 19.38 -7.23
N LYS A 144 -10.06 19.84 -6.34
CA LYS A 144 -10.43 20.47 -5.06
C LYS A 144 -10.38 22.00 -5.06
N GLU A 145 -10.22 22.66 -6.20
CA GLU A 145 -10.51 24.11 -6.27
C GLU A 145 -12.03 24.32 -6.28
N PRO A 146 -12.57 25.09 -5.32
CA PRO A 146 -14.01 25.22 -5.17
C PRO A 146 -14.57 26.13 -6.28
N THR A 147 -15.25 25.55 -7.26
CA THR A 147 -16.26 26.29 -7.97
C THR A 147 -17.38 26.67 -6.98
N LYS A 148 -17.44 27.94 -6.64
CA LYS A 148 -18.53 28.55 -5.88
C LYS A 148 -19.86 28.19 -6.53
N LYS A 149 -20.69 27.36 -5.87
CA LYS A 149 -22.15 27.51 -5.73
C LYS A 149 -22.77 26.37 -4.92
N GLU A 150 -23.47 26.82 -3.90
CA GLU A 150 -24.61 26.22 -3.19
C GLU A 150 -24.34 25.04 -2.25
N GLU A 151 -24.59 25.34 -0.95
CA GLU A 151 -24.69 24.45 0.17
C GLU A 151 -25.76 23.36 -0.03
N PRO A 152 -25.48 22.12 0.50
CA PRO A 152 -25.94 21.89 1.87
C PRO A 152 -24.81 21.38 2.78
N THR A 153 -24.83 21.88 3.99
CA THR A 153 -24.01 21.49 5.15
C THR A 153 -23.91 20.00 5.34
N VAL A 154 -22.86 19.39 4.73
CA VAL A 154 -22.36 18.09 5.20
C VAL A 154 -21.25 18.41 6.18
N GLN A 155 -21.51 18.16 7.46
CA GLN A 155 -20.53 18.20 8.53
C GLN A 155 -19.24 17.52 8.08
N THR A 156 -18.15 18.26 8.07
CA THR A 156 -16.79 17.75 7.87
C THR A 156 -16.52 16.73 8.97
N LYS A 157 -16.79 15.43 8.69
CA LYS A 157 -16.39 14.34 9.60
C LYS A 157 -14.89 14.48 9.79
N SER A 158 -14.45 14.78 11.00
CA SER A 158 -13.05 14.83 11.38
C SER A 158 -12.38 13.52 10.89
N LYS A 159 -11.30 13.64 10.11
CA LYS A 159 -10.57 12.45 9.62
C LYS A 159 -10.10 11.66 10.83
N LYS A 160 -10.53 10.40 10.96
CA LYS A 160 -10.07 9.50 12.02
C LYS A 160 -8.55 9.38 11.97
N THR A 161 -7.92 9.44 13.13
CA THR A 161 -6.49 9.28 13.29
C THR A 161 -6.16 7.84 13.65
N VAL A 162 -4.95 7.39 13.30
CA VAL A 162 -4.50 6.03 13.52
C VAL A 162 -3.18 6.04 14.31
N VAL A 163 -3.05 5.11 15.25
CA VAL A 163 -1.81 4.81 15.93
C VAL A 163 -1.51 3.34 15.74
N VAL A 164 -0.30 3.02 15.25
CA VAL A 164 0.21 1.67 15.12
C VAL A 164 1.26 1.43 16.20
N LYS A 165 1.03 0.44 17.07
CA LYS A 165 1.94 0.13 18.18
C LYS A 165 3.16 -0.64 17.73
N ASP A 166 2.96 -1.61 16.85
CA ASP A 166 4.02 -2.47 16.32
C ASP A 166 3.78 -2.73 14.82
N LEU A 167 4.79 -2.44 14.01
CA LEU A 167 4.83 -2.75 12.59
C LEU A 167 6.04 -3.64 12.33
N GLN A 168 5.80 -4.77 11.69
CA GLN A 168 6.83 -5.71 11.26
C GLN A 168 6.66 -6.05 9.79
N VAL A 169 7.78 -6.05 9.05
CA VAL A 169 7.86 -6.54 7.67
C VAL A 169 8.95 -7.59 7.64
N ASN A 170 8.57 -8.82 7.33
CA ASN A 170 9.46 -9.98 7.43
C ASN A 170 9.52 -10.72 6.08
N ASN A 171 10.58 -11.54 5.90
CA ASN A 171 10.72 -12.43 4.74
C ASN A 171 10.57 -11.69 3.40
N SER A 172 11.21 -10.53 3.27
CA SER A 172 11.13 -9.71 2.08
C SER A 172 12.31 -9.95 1.13
N SER A 173 12.07 -9.86 -0.17
CA SER A 173 13.10 -9.96 -1.20
C SER A 173 12.93 -8.95 -2.32
N LEU A 174 14.02 -8.68 -3.03
CA LEU A 174 14.08 -7.82 -4.20
C LEU A 174 14.68 -8.58 -5.36
N THR A 175 13.99 -8.64 -6.49
CA THR A 175 14.59 -9.07 -7.77
C THR A 175 15.03 -7.86 -8.56
N LEU A 176 16.31 -7.84 -8.93
CA LEU A 176 16.88 -6.88 -9.86
C LEU A 176 16.98 -7.52 -11.24
N GLY A 177 16.33 -6.92 -12.24
CA GLY A 177 16.34 -7.39 -13.61
C GLY A 177 16.88 -6.33 -14.58
N PHE A 178 17.85 -6.71 -15.41
CA PHE A 178 18.32 -5.89 -16.52
C PHE A 178 18.63 -6.78 -17.73
N LEU A 179 17.99 -6.49 -18.87
CA LEU A 179 18.06 -7.31 -20.11
C LEU A 179 17.62 -8.76 -19.82
N GLU A 180 18.54 -9.71 -19.94
CA GLU A 180 18.28 -11.15 -19.72
C GLU A 180 18.75 -11.65 -18.33
N GLN A 181 19.31 -10.76 -17.50
CA GLN A 181 19.88 -11.13 -16.20
C GLN A 181 18.98 -10.70 -15.05
N THR A 182 18.86 -11.56 -14.07
CA THR A 182 18.15 -11.28 -12.81
C THR A 182 18.99 -11.76 -11.64
N ILE A 183 18.96 -10.99 -10.55
CA ILE A 183 19.46 -11.43 -9.24
C ILE A 183 18.37 -11.20 -8.20
N GLU A 184 18.30 -12.10 -7.25
CA GLU A 184 17.43 -11.95 -6.08
C GLU A 184 18.29 -11.59 -4.85
N VAL A 185 17.85 -10.57 -4.13
CA VAL A 185 18.51 -10.03 -2.95
C VAL A 185 17.51 -10.07 -1.76
N PRO A 186 17.83 -10.73 -0.65
CA PRO A 186 17.00 -10.67 0.53
C PRO A 186 17.01 -9.27 1.11
N LEU A 187 15.84 -8.80 1.55
CA LEU A 187 15.70 -7.55 2.29
C LEU A 187 15.72 -7.82 3.80
N PRO A 188 16.29 -6.92 4.60
CA PRO A 188 16.29 -7.07 6.04
C PRO A 188 14.87 -6.92 6.60
N ASP A 189 14.61 -7.58 7.73
CA ASP A 189 13.37 -7.39 8.47
C ASP A 189 13.27 -5.94 8.97
N ILE A 190 12.07 -5.37 8.86
CA ILE A 190 11.76 -4.02 9.31
C ILE A 190 10.90 -4.10 10.56
N LYS A 191 11.27 -3.35 11.61
CA LYS A 191 10.49 -3.21 12.84
C LYS A 191 10.38 -1.74 13.20
N GLN A 192 9.14 -1.28 13.38
CA GLN A 192 8.83 0.08 13.78
C GLN A 192 7.77 0.08 14.89
N GLN A 193 7.90 1.01 15.83
CA GLN A 193 6.99 1.07 16.98
C GLN A 193 6.42 2.48 17.16
N ASN A 194 5.19 2.53 17.71
CA ASN A 194 4.51 3.74 18.13
C ASN A 194 4.33 4.79 17.01
N ILE A 195 4.02 4.33 15.79
CA ILE A 195 3.78 5.20 14.64
C ILE A 195 2.50 6.01 14.88
N GLY A 196 2.57 7.35 14.71
CA GLY A 196 1.44 8.26 14.93
C GLY A 196 1.10 8.52 16.40
N GLU A 197 1.92 8.07 17.37
CA GLU A 197 1.70 8.34 18.79
C GLU A 197 2.15 9.75 19.20
N LYS A 198 3.28 10.19 18.66
CA LYS A 198 3.86 11.53 18.88
C LYS A 198 3.98 12.25 17.54
N GLY A 199 3.66 13.54 17.50
CA GLY A 199 3.80 14.37 16.32
C GLY A 199 2.49 14.61 15.56
N LYS A 200 2.55 14.64 14.23
CA LYS A 200 1.38 14.92 13.36
C LYS A 200 0.39 13.76 13.40
N LYS A 201 -0.90 14.08 13.47
CA LYS A 201 -1.98 13.09 13.41
C LYS A 201 -1.91 12.29 12.11
N GLN A 202 -1.82 10.97 12.20
CA GLN A 202 -1.73 10.06 11.06
C GLN A 202 -3.12 9.55 10.69
N THR A 203 -3.41 9.48 9.40
CA THR A 203 -4.58 8.78 8.85
C THR A 203 -4.21 7.38 8.40
N ILE A 204 -5.20 6.57 8.00
CA ILE A 204 -4.93 5.25 7.38
C ILE A 204 -4.08 5.42 6.11
N GLN A 205 -4.36 6.44 5.30
CA GLN A 205 -3.59 6.73 4.09
C GLN A 205 -2.13 7.05 4.41
N ASP A 206 -1.88 7.85 5.45
CA ASP A 206 -0.51 8.18 5.88
C ASP A 206 0.26 6.92 6.32
N ILE A 207 -0.40 5.99 7.04
CA ILE A 207 0.22 4.72 7.43
C ILE A 207 0.54 3.85 6.20
N ILE A 208 -0.35 3.78 5.21
CA ILE A 208 -0.11 3.01 3.97
C ILE A 208 1.10 3.58 3.23
N VAL A 209 1.17 4.91 3.06
CA VAL A 209 2.30 5.60 2.43
C VAL A 209 3.59 5.31 3.20
N TYR A 210 3.56 5.45 4.53
CA TYR A 210 4.71 5.20 5.39
C TYR A 210 5.26 3.76 5.25
N VAL A 211 4.38 2.75 5.24
CA VAL A 211 4.78 1.35 5.04
C VAL A 211 5.42 1.14 3.67
N PHE A 212 4.81 1.72 2.63
CA PHE A 212 5.34 1.65 1.27
C PHE A 212 6.73 2.29 1.18
N ASP A 213 6.92 3.45 1.81
CA ASP A 213 8.20 4.16 1.84
C ASP A 213 9.28 3.35 2.55
N LEU A 214 8.96 2.73 3.69
CA LEU A 214 9.90 1.86 4.41
C LEU A 214 10.41 0.70 3.53
N ILE A 215 9.50 0.00 2.87
CA ILE A 215 9.85 -1.11 1.97
C ILE A 215 10.66 -0.58 0.78
N SER A 216 10.27 0.55 0.21
CA SER A 216 10.98 1.19 -0.91
C SER A 216 12.40 1.59 -0.53
N VAL A 217 12.61 2.20 0.64
CA VAL A 217 13.94 2.61 1.12
C VAL A 217 14.85 1.39 1.31
N GLU A 218 14.36 0.31 1.91
CA GLU A 218 15.17 -0.91 2.08
C GLU A 218 15.44 -1.59 0.72
N SER A 219 14.49 -1.59 -0.20
CA SER A 219 14.70 -2.07 -1.57
C SER A 219 15.80 -1.28 -2.29
N ILE A 220 15.83 0.05 -2.14
CA ILE A 220 16.85 0.92 -2.74
C ILE A 220 18.24 0.64 -2.17
N LYS A 221 18.36 0.48 -0.85
CA LYS A 221 19.62 0.11 -0.22
C LYS A 221 20.11 -1.26 -0.73
N ALA A 222 19.19 -2.21 -0.91
CA ALA A 222 19.50 -3.52 -1.44
C ALA A 222 19.91 -3.45 -2.93
N VAL A 223 19.29 -2.58 -3.74
CA VAL A 223 19.73 -2.31 -5.13
C VAL A 223 21.16 -1.82 -5.13
N ALA A 224 21.50 -0.83 -4.32
CA ALA A 224 22.85 -0.28 -4.24
C ALA A 224 23.91 -1.36 -3.87
N LYS A 225 23.55 -2.28 -2.97
CA LYS A 225 24.42 -3.39 -2.56
C LYS A 225 24.50 -4.49 -3.62
N GLY A 226 23.37 -4.87 -4.22
CA GLY A 226 23.29 -5.92 -5.24
C GLY A 226 23.94 -5.53 -6.57
N THR A 227 24.09 -4.22 -6.84
CA THR A 227 24.79 -3.74 -8.05
C THR A 227 26.27 -4.10 -8.07
N GLU A 228 26.93 -4.17 -6.90
CA GLU A 228 28.32 -4.63 -6.84
C GLU A 228 28.46 -6.08 -7.34
N ASP A 229 27.50 -6.94 -7.03
CA ASP A 229 27.51 -8.34 -7.45
C ASP A 229 27.17 -8.50 -8.94
N LEU A 230 26.23 -7.68 -9.46
CA LEU A 230 25.93 -7.61 -10.89
C LEU A 230 27.11 -7.07 -11.71
N ILE A 231 27.80 -6.05 -11.23
CA ILE A 231 28.99 -5.48 -11.88
C ILE A 231 30.12 -6.52 -11.97
N LYS A 232 30.28 -7.37 -10.96
CA LYS A 232 31.27 -8.45 -10.96
C LYS A 232 30.93 -9.58 -11.97
N GLN A 233 29.64 -9.74 -12.30
CA GLN A 233 29.18 -10.85 -13.16
C GLN A 233 28.97 -10.47 -14.64
N SER A 234 28.87 -9.21 -14.99
CA SER A 234 28.42 -8.78 -16.31
C SER A 234 29.32 -7.75 -16.98
N ALA A 235 29.42 -7.86 -18.34
CA ALA A 235 30.16 -6.94 -19.18
C ALA A 235 29.60 -5.49 -19.19
N GLN A 236 30.43 -4.57 -19.61
CA GLN A 236 30.30 -3.10 -19.55
C GLN A 236 28.92 -2.47 -19.93
N LYS A 237 28.11 -3.13 -20.79
CA LYS A 237 26.76 -2.65 -21.17
C LYS A 237 25.71 -2.74 -20.05
N THR A 238 25.93 -3.61 -19.10
CA THR A 238 25.02 -3.80 -17.95
C THR A 238 25.19 -2.70 -16.90
N ILE A 239 26.37 -2.11 -16.81
CA ILE A 239 26.74 -1.09 -15.82
C ILE A 239 25.87 0.16 -15.97
N GLU A 240 25.60 0.61 -17.20
CA GLU A 240 24.82 1.82 -17.42
C GLU A 240 23.35 1.67 -17.00
N GLY A 241 22.75 0.49 -17.26
CA GLY A 241 21.37 0.18 -16.84
C GLY A 241 21.23 0.08 -15.33
N VAL A 242 22.21 -0.57 -14.69
CA VAL A 242 22.24 -0.71 -13.24
C VAL A 242 22.46 0.65 -12.55
N ASN A 243 23.39 1.47 -13.04
CA ASN A 243 23.60 2.81 -12.50
C ASN A 243 22.32 3.67 -12.62
N LYS A 244 21.59 3.55 -13.73
CA LYS A 244 20.33 4.26 -13.88
C LYS A 244 19.25 3.76 -12.92
N LEU A 245 19.13 2.44 -12.70
CA LEU A 245 18.23 1.91 -11.66
C LEU A 245 18.57 2.47 -10.28
N VAL A 246 19.85 2.56 -9.95
CA VAL A 246 20.32 3.15 -8.68
C VAL A 246 20.00 4.63 -8.58
N ASP A 247 20.23 5.39 -9.65
CA ASP A 247 19.96 6.83 -9.68
C ASP A 247 18.46 7.14 -9.63
N ASP A 248 17.66 6.39 -10.37
CA ASP A 248 16.20 6.52 -10.35
C ASP A 248 15.65 6.10 -8.99
N ALA A 249 16.19 5.05 -8.37
CA ALA A 249 15.85 4.63 -7.04
C ALA A 249 16.24 5.69 -6.00
N LYS A 250 17.45 6.27 -6.05
CA LYS A 250 17.89 7.36 -5.16
C LYS A 250 17.01 8.59 -5.30
N LYS A 251 16.72 9.05 -6.51
CA LYS A 251 15.81 10.18 -6.76
C LYS A 251 14.40 9.92 -6.21
N SER A 252 13.93 8.67 -6.35
CA SER A 252 12.63 8.27 -5.77
C SER A 252 12.66 8.30 -4.24
N SER A 253 13.76 7.85 -3.61
CA SER A 253 13.90 7.87 -2.14
C SER A 253 14.03 9.28 -1.57
N GLU A 254 14.81 10.15 -2.22
CA GLU A 254 14.95 11.54 -1.78
C GLU A 254 13.60 12.25 -1.78
N GLY A 255 12.81 12.09 -2.83
CA GLY A 255 11.44 12.61 -2.89
C GLY A 255 10.49 12.00 -1.87
N LEU A 256 10.65 10.72 -1.52
CA LEU A 256 9.85 10.03 -0.52
C LEU A 256 10.28 10.42 0.90
N ILE A 257 11.59 10.48 1.16
CA ILE A 257 12.15 10.93 2.45
C ILE A 257 11.70 12.36 2.76
N ASP A 258 11.71 13.24 1.77
CA ASP A 258 11.22 14.62 1.96
C ASP A 258 9.71 14.67 2.18
N SER A 259 8.94 13.81 1.50
CA SER A 259 7.51 13.67 1.75
C SER A 259 7.22 13.13 3.16
N VAL A 260 8.01 12.14 3.63
CA VAL A 260 7.88 11.57 4.98
C VAL A 260 8.31 12.59 6.05
N LYS A 261 9.42 13.33 5.85
CA LYS A 261 9.83 14.41 6.78
C LYS A 261 8.78 15.50 6.92
N GLY A 262 8.00 15.76 5.86
CA GLY A 262 6.87 16.69 5.92
C GLY A 262 5.64 16.15 6.65
N LEU A 263 5.58 14.84 6.93
CA LEU A 263 4.49 14.18 7.64
C LEU A 263 4.73 14.05 9.15
N PHE A 264 5.98 14.19 9.60
CA PHE A 264 6.41 14.11 11.00
C PHE A 264 7.01 15.44 11.47
#